data_1a6e01c52fe4d91a54112b2a0b8467e6
#
_entry.id   1a6e01c52fe4d91a54112b2a0b8467e6
#
_cell.length_a   1.000
_cell.length_b   1.000
_cell.length_c   1.000
_cell.angle_alpha   90.00
_cell.angle_beta   90.00
_cell.angle_gamma   90.00
#
_symmetry.space_group_name_H-M   'P 1'
#
loop_
_entity.id
_entity.type
_entity.pdbx_description
1 polymer ?
#
loop_
_entity_poly.entity_id
_entity_poly.type
_entity_poly.pdbx_seq_one_letter_code
_entity_poly.pdbx_strand_id
1 'polypeptide(L)'
;MRILLQSGTIINEGRIFKGDLLIHNDRIEKIIEGKLDSVPGDLKIIDATGKYIIPGVIDDQVHFREPGLTHKGDIREGSRAAAAGGVTSFMDMPNVKPPTITNELLREKQQIAKENSAVNYSFYLGATVDNIDEIKKIDPHTTCGIKVFMGSSTGNMLVDS
;
A
#
# COMPACT_ATOMS: atom_id res chain seq x y z
N MET A 1 21.92 4.57 4.50
CA MET A 1 22.17 5.32 3.24
C MET A 1 21.26 6.52 3.21
N ARG A 2 21.80 7.69 2.84
CA ARG A 2 20.99 8.90 2.62
C ARG A 2 20.77 9.14 1.13
N ILE A 3 19.58 9.63 0.79
CA ILE A 3 19.21 10.02 -0.58
C ILE A 3 18.65 11.44 -0.52
N LEU A 4 19.17 12.33 -1.36
CA LEU A 4 18.66 13.68 -1.55
C LEU A 4 17.95 13.77 -2.90
N LEU A 5 16.64 14.04 -2.89
CA LEU A 5 15.94 14.50 -4.08
C LEU A 5 16.10 16.00 -4.15
N GLN A 6 16.88 16.49 -5.11
CA GLN A 6 17.32 17.89 -5.16
C GLN A 6 16.56 18.70 -6.21
N SER A 7 16.18 19.92 -5.86
CA SER A 7 15.60 20.95 -6.77
C SER A 7 14.25 20.56 -7.39
N GLY A 8 13.47 19.71 -6.73
CA GLY A 8 12.14 19.33 -7.19
C GLY A 8 11.06 20.37 -6.87
N THR A 9 9.88 20.18 -7.44
CA THR A 9 8.65 20.84 -7.00
C THR A 9 7.92 19.92 -6.06
N ILE A 10 7.92 20.21 -4.76
CA ILE A 10 7.26 19.40 -3.73
C ILE A 10 5.80 19.80 -3.64
N ILE A 11 4.91 18.81 -3.71
CA ILE A 11 3.47 18.97 -3.51
C ILE A 11 3.10 18.10 -2.32
N ASN A 12 2.80 18.73 -1.19
CA ASN A 12 2.45 18.02 0.04
C ASN A 12 1.58 18.92 0.94
N GLU A 13 0.58 18.35 1.60
CA GLU A 13 -0.28 19.02 2.59
C GLU A 13 -0.87 20.36 2.08
N GLY A 14 -1.36 20.37 0.84
CA GLY A 14 -1.96 21.54 0.22
C GLY A 14 -0.99 22.64 -0.21
N ARG A 15 0.32 22.42 -0.08
CA ARG A 15 1.37 23.37 -0.48
C ARG A 15 2.10 22.88 -1.73
N ILE A 16 2.54 23.83 -2.55
CA ILE A 16 3.40 23.61 -3.72
C ILE A 16 4.60 24.56 -3.60
N PHE A 17 5.80 24.00 -3.54
CA PHE A 17 7.02 24.82 -3.40
C PHE A 17 8.23 24.12 -4.04
N LYS A 18 9.25 24.90 -4.39
CA LYS A 18 10.55 24.37 -4.81
C LYS A 18 11.36 23.99 -3.59
N GLY A 19 11.95 22.79 -3.61
CA GLY A 19 12.69 22.33 -2.46
C GLY A 19 13.42 21.01 -2.64
N ASP A 20 14.07 20.62 -1.56
CA ASP A 20 14.84 19.40 -1.45
C ASP A 20 14.17 18.45 -0.45
N LEU A 21 14.24 17.15 -0.74
CA LEU A 21 13.75 16.08 0.15
C LEU A 21 14.91 15.18 0.52
N LEU A 22 15.25 15.12 1.81
CA LEU A 22 16.26 14.22 2.36
C LEU A 22 15.61 12.98 2.94
N ILE A 23 16.04 11.82 2.46
CA ILE A 23 15.59 10.49 2.92
C ILE A 23 16.77 9.81 3.61
N HIS A 24 16.51 9.21 4.77
CA HIS A 24 17.45 8.37 5.48
C HIS A 24 16.86 6.96 5.66
N ASN A 25 17.47 5.99 4.99
CA ASN A 25 16.95 4.61 4.90
C ASN A 25 15.51 4.58 4.36
N ASP A 26 14.53 4.23 5.18
CA ASP A 26 13.11 4.09 4.87
C ASP A 26 12.25 5.28 5.34
N ARG A 27 12.89 6.38 5.82
CA ARG A 27 12.20 7.51 6.42
C ARG A 27 12.57 8.83 5.73
N ILE A 28 11.58 9.72 5.63
CA ILE A 28 11.81 11.12 5.31
C ILE A 28 12.52 11.76 6.52
N GLU A 29 13.76 12.18 6.34
CA GLU A 29 14.55 12.85 7.39
C GLU A 29 14.22 14.35 7.43
N LYS A 30 14.09 14.99 6.26
CA LYS A 30 13.81 16.42 6.18
C LYS A 30 13.18 16.82 4.85
N ILE A 31 12.22 17.74 4.92
CA ILE A 31 11.66 18.45 3.78
C ILE A 31 12.13 19.91 3.90
N ILE A 32 12.77 20.45 2.86
CA ILE A 32 13.41 21.75 2.87
C ILE A 32 12.81 22.60 1.76
N GLU A 33 12.24 23.75 2.10
CA GLU A 33 11.87 24.78 1.13
C GLU A 33 13.14 25.51 0.69
N GLY A 34 13.44 25.51 -0.61
CA GLY A 34 14.72 25.97 -1.15
C GLY A 34 15.76 24.85 -1.23
N LYS A 35 17.02 25.18 -0.97
CA LYS A 35 18.15 24.24 -1.06
C LYS A 35 18.68 23.85 0.31
N LEU A 36 19.17 22.65 0.39
CA LEU A 36 19.91 22.18 1.55
C LEU A 36 21.35 22.70 1.50
N ASP A 37 21.76 23.49 2.50
CA ASP A 37 23.07 24.17 2.51
C ASP A 37 24.25 23.20 2.69
N SER A 38 24.07 22.12 3.43
CA SER A 38 25.09 21.08 3.60
C SER A 38 24.46 19.74 3.98
N VAL A 39 24.99 18.67 3.44
CA VAL A 39 24.60 17.31 3.80
C VAL A 39 25.79 16.56 4.33
N PRO A 40 25.77 16.13 5.58
CA PRO A 40 26.88 15.35 6.15
C PRO A 40 26.86 13.90 5.66
N GLY A 41 28.01 13.39 5.26
CA GLY A 41 28.24 11.97 5.03
C GLY A 41 27.97 11.50 3.60
N ASP A 42 27.91 10.18 3.45
CA ASP A 42 27.69 9.49 2.18
C ASP A 42 26.23 9.69 1.71
N LEU A 43 26.07 10.36 0.57
CA LEU A 43 24.81 10.85 0.06
C LEU A 43 24.66 10.52 -1.43
N LYS A 44 23.57 9.81 -1.77
CA LYS A 44 23.14 9.68 -3.16
C LYS A 44 22.25 10.87 -3.53
N ILE A 45 22.67 11.68 -4.51
CA ILE A 45 21.88 12.78 -5.03
C ILE A 45 21.10 12.33 -6.27
N ILE A 46 19.81 12.66 -6.31
CA ILE A 46 18.93 12.49 -7.46
C ILE A 46 18.45 13.87 -7.86
N ASP A 47 18.83 14.33 -9.04
CA ASP A 47 18.33 15.59 -9.60
C ASP A 47 16.84 15.46 -9.96
N ALA A 48 16.02 16.26 -9.30
CA ALA A 48 14.58 16.36 -9.51
C ALA A 48 14.18 17.68 -10.20
N THR A 49 15.14 18.38 -10.82
CA THR A 49 14.86 19.62 -11.56
C THR A 49 13.79 19.39 -12.62
N GLY A 50 12.74 20.22 -12.62
CA GLY A 50 11.61 20.10 -13.52
C GLY A 50 10.62 18.98 -13.18
N LYS A 51 10.85 18.20 -12.14
CA LYS A 51 9.97 17.11 -11.69
C LYS A 51 9.14 17.53 -10.48
N TYR A 52 8.00 16.87 -10.33
CA TYR A 52 7.19 16.94 -9.11
C TYR A 52 7.60 15.84 -8.15
N ILE A 53 7.67 16.19 -6.86
CA ILE A 53 7.84 15.24 -5.75
C ILE A 53 6.53 15.24 -4.98
N ILE A 54 5.87 14.09 -4.96
CA ILE A 54 4.61 13.87 -4.27
C ILE A 54 4.74 12.70 -3.30
N PRO A 55 3.91 12.61 -2.25
CA PRO A 55 3.79 11.39 -1.46
C PRO A 55 3.46 10.19 -2.35
N GLY A 56 3.95 9.02 -1.98
CA GLY A 56 3.56 7.79 -2.66
C GLY A 56 2.06 7.57 -2.60
N VAL A 57 1.46 7.18 -3.73
CA VAL A 57 0.02 6.95 -3.82
C VAL A 57 -0.35 5.71 -3.01
N ILE A 58 -1.46 5.78 -2.28
CA ILE A 58 -2.09 4.66 -1.60
C ILE A 58 -3.33 4.27 -2.42
N ASP A 59 -3.37 3.04 -2.91
CA ASP A 59 -4.55 2.47 -3.56
C ASP A 59 -5.32 1.64 -2.53
N ASP A 60 -6.45 2.14 -2.09
CA ASP A 60 -7.25 1.55 -1.02
C ASP A 60 -8.20 0.45 -1.50
N GLN A 61 -8.20 0.13 -2.80
CA GLN A 61 -9.06 -0.92 -3.34
C GLN A 61 -8.44 -1.60 -4.57
N VAL A 62 -7.70 -2.69 -4.35
CA VAL A 62 -7.18 -3.53 -5.44
C VAL A 62 -7.74 -4.96 -5.38
N HIS A 63 -7.60 -5.67 -6.49
CA HIS A 63 -7.97 -7.08 -6.65
C HIS A 63 -6.84 -7.85 -7.31
N PHE A 64 -5.80 -8.20 -6.55
CA PHE A 64 -4.64 -8.96 -7.07
C PHE A 64 -4.89 -10.45 -7.22
N ARG A 65 -6.05 -10.94 -6.74
CA ARG A 65 -6.58 -12.28 -7.02
C ARG A 65 -5.82 -13.43 -6.39
N GLU A 66 -4.85 -13.20 -5.55
CA GLU A 66 -4.13 -14.21 -4.81
C GLU A 66 -4.58 -14.25 -3.33
N PRO A 67 -4.79 -15.45 -2.77
CA PRO A 67 -4.59 -16.78 -3.35
C PRO A 67 -5.71 -17.26 -4.29
N GLY A 68 -5.42 -18.35 -5.02
CA GLY A 68 -6.38 -19.22 -5.68
C GLY A 68 -6.96 -18.73 -7.02
N LEU A 69 -6.73 -17.49 -7.42
CA LEU A 69 -7.19 -16.95 -8.70
C LEU A 69 -6.02 -16.33 -9.50
N THR A 70 -4.81 -16.85 -9.30
CA THR A 70 -3.56 -16.30 -9.85
C THR A 70 -3.48 -16.33 -11.39
N HIS A 71 -4.34 -17.09 -12.06
CA HIS A 71 -4.51 -17.01 -13.52
C HIS A 71 -5.04 -15.64 -14.01
N LYS A 72 -5.55 -14.80 -13.09
CA LYS A 72 -6.02 -13.43 -13.37
C LYS A 72 -5.02 -12.36 -12.95
N GLY A 73 -3.99 -12.74 -12.21
CA GLY A 73 -2.97 -11.90 -11.64
C GLY A 73 -2.57 -12.37 -10.24
N ASP A 74 -1.43 -11.94 -9.76
CA ASP A 74 -0.91 -12.25 -8.43
C ASP A 74 -0.39 -11.00 -7.71
N ILE A 75 -0.02 -11.14 -6.44
CA ILE A 75 0.50 -10.04 -5.62
C ILE A 75 1.85 -9.55 -6.15
N ARG A 76 2.69 -10.44 -6.66
CA ARG A 76 4.00 -10.08 -7.18
C ARG A 76 3.91 -9.17 -8.41
N GLU A 77 3.13 -9.57 -9.39
CA GLU A 77 2.94 -8.79 -10.62
C GLU A 77 2.17 -7.50 -10.36
N GLY A 78 1.07 -7.60 -9.61
CA GLY A 78 0.24 -6.45 -9.26
C GLY A 78 0.99 -5.39 -8.46
N SER A 79 1.78 -5.79 -7.46
CA SER A 79 2.56 -4.84 -6.66
C SER A 79 3.71 -4.19 -7.43
N ARG A 80 4.31 -4.90 -8.39
CA ARG A 80 5.33 -4.32 -9.29
C ARG A 80 4.73 -3.34 -10.28
N ALA A 81 3.55 -3.63 -10.80
CA ALA A 81 2.80 -2.70 -11.64
C ALA A 81 2.40 -1.44 -10.85
N ALA A 82 1.95 -1.62 -9.61
CA ALA A 82 1.66 -0.53 -8.67
C ALA A 82 2.89 0.36 -8.46
N ALA A 83 4.05 -0.23 -8.13
CA ALA A 83 5.31 0.51 -7.97
C ALA A 83 5.70 1.29 -9.23
N ALA A 84 5.57 0.68 -10.41
CA ALA A 84 5.87 1.34 -11.69
C ALA A 84 4.93 2.53 -11.97
N GLY A 85 3.70 2.50 -11.46
CA GLY A 85 2.72 3.59 -11.55
C GLY A 85 2.82 4.63 -10.43
N GLY A 86 3.74 4.45 -9.45
CA GLY A 86 3.90 5.38 -8.32
C GLY A 86 3.00 5.07 -7.12
N VAL A 87 2.28 3.94 -7.14
CA VAL A 87 1.55 3.43 -5.98
C VAL A 87 2.54 2.73 -5.05
N THR A 88 2.64 3.21 -3.82
CA THR A 88 3.61 2.72 -2.82
C THR A 88 2.98 1.88 -1.73
N SER A 89 1.65 1.85 -1.67
CA SER A 89 0.88 1.04 -0.73
C SER A 89 -0.43 0.62 -1.37
N PHE A 90 -0.89 -0.59 -1.11
CA PHE A 90 -2.19 -1.05 -1.56
C PHE A 90 -2.99 -1.74 -0.45
N MET A 91 -4.31 -1.75 -0.61
CA MET A 91 -5.24 -2.49 0.24
C MET A 91 -6.05 -3.46 -0.63
N ASP A 92 -5.81 -4.77 -0.46
CA ASP A 92 -6.40 -5.78 -1.34
C ASP A 92 -7.66 -6.41 -0.75
N MET A 93 -8.63 -6.62 -1.63
CA MET A 93 -9.97 -7.09 -1.31
C MET A 93 -10.01 -8.59 -0.97
N PRO A 94 -11.00 -9.04 -0.15
CA PRO A 94 -11.06 -10.39 0.37
C PRO A 94 -11.62 -11.43 -0.62
N ASN A 95 -12.11 -11.02 -1.79
CA ASN A 95 -12.78 -11.90 -2.75
C ASN A 95 -11.78 -12.68 -3.63
N VAL A 96 -11.03 -13.53 -2.98
CA VAL A 96 -10.06 -14.50 -3.51
C VAL A 96 -10.54 -15.93 -3.26
N LYS A 97 -9.72 -16.95 -3.45
CA LYS A 97 -10.12 -18.35 -3.26
C LYS A 97 -9.07 -19.15 -2.47
N PRO A 98 -9.38 -19.57 -1.22
CA PRO A 98 -10.61 -19.28 -0.49
C PRO A 98 -10.78 -17.79 -0.18
N PRO A 99 -12.01 -17.28 0.04
CA PRO A 99 -12.24 -15.90 0.41
C PRO A 99 -11.63 -15.59 1.78
N THR A 100 -11.04 -14.42 1.96
CA THR A 100 -10.37 -14.01 3.20
C THR A 100 -11.42 -13.60 4.26
N ILE A 101 -12.03 -14.57 4.92
CA ILE A 101 -13.14 -14.37 5.88
C ILE A 101 -12.80 -14.85 7.30
N THR A 102 -11.59 -15.34 7.52
CA THR A 102 -11.07 -15.73 8.85
C THR A 102 -9.73 -15.07 9.10
N ASN A 103 -9.37 -14.91 10.38
CA ASN A 103 -8.06 -14.36 10.75
C ASN A 103 -6.89 -15.27 10.33
N GLU A 104 -7.12 -16.58 10.18
CA GLU A 104 -6.13 -17.52 9.65
C GLU A 104 -5.83 -17.22 8.18
N LEU A 105 -6.87 -17.17 7.32
CA LEU A 105 -6.74 -16.83 5.90
C LEU A 105 -6.16 -15.43 5.67
N LEU A 106 -6.45 -14.50 6.56
CA LEU A 106 -5.85 -13.16 6.54
C LEU A 106 -4.34 -13.23 6.77
N ARG A 107 -3.88 -14.01 7.77
CA ARG A 107 -2.45 -14.21 8.04
C ARG A 107 -1.73 -14.94 6.91
N GLU A 108 -2.36 -15.94 6.30
CA GLU A 108 -1.80 -16.62 5.12
C GLU A 108 -1.59 -15.64 3.97
N LYS A 109 -2.58 -14.80 3.67
CA LYS A 109 -2.48 -13.79 2.62
C LYS A 109 -1.40 -12.74 2.92
N GLN A 110 -1.27 -12.32 4.18
CA GLN A 110 -0.18 -11.45 4.64
C GLN A 110 1.20 -12.08 4.44
N GLN A 111 1.33 -13.39 4.70
CA GLN A 111 2.58 -14.12 4.48
C GLN A 111 2.95 -14.20 2.99
N ILE A 112 1.98 -14.46 2.12
CA ILE A 112 2.19 -14.42 0.66
C ILE A 112 2.72 -13.06 0.23
N ALA A 113 2.11 -11.97 0.72
CA ALA A 113 2.52 -10.61 0.38
C ALA A 113 3.91 -10.26 0.95
N LYS A 114 4.25 -10.73 2.14
CA LYS A 114 5.58 -10.55 2.74
C LYS A 114 6.69 -11.09 1.86
N GLU A 115 6.44 -12.16 1.13
CA GLU A 115 7.41 -12.82 0.26
C GLU A 115 7.43 -12.24 -1.16
N ASN A 116 6.33 -11.66 -1.63
CA ASN A 116 6.13 -11.33 -3.04
C ASN A 116 5.88 -9.85 -3.33
N SER A 117 5.42 -9.05 -2.36
CA SER A 117 5.08 -7.67 -2.63
C SER A 117 6.30 -6.76 -2.80
N ALA A 118 6.27 -5.92 -3.83
CA ALA A 118 7.27 -4.88 -4.08
C ALA A 118 6.97 -3.55 -3.35
N VAL A 119 5.77 -3.38 -2.79
CA VAL A 119 5.30 -2.16 -2.10
C VAL A 119 4.61 -2.53 -0.79
N ASN A 120 4.30 -1.55 0.04
CA ASN A 120 3.55 -1.78 1.28
C ASN A 120 2.16 -2.33 0.99
N TYR A 121 1.62 -3.09 1.92
CA TYR A 121 0.33 -3.75 1.73
C TYR A 121 -0.47 -3.84 3.01
N SER A 122 -1.78 -3.91 2.86
CA SER A 122 -2.72 -4.37 3.86
C SER A 122 -3.89 -5.09 3.17
N PHE A 123 -4.70 -5.80 3.97
CA PHE A 123 -5.79 -6.63 3.46
C PHE A 123 -7.06 -6.37 4.25
N TYR A 124 -8.19 -6.46 3.54
CA TYR A 124 -9.50 -6.47 4.17
C TYR A 124 -9.89 -7.88 4.61
N LEU A 125 -10.49 -7.99 5.78
CA LEU A 125 -11.28 -9.17 6.14
C LEU A 125 -12.67 -9.02 5.52
N GLY A 126 -13.17 -10.05 4.85
CA GLY A 126 -14.54 -10.09 4.32
C GLY A 126 -15.54 -10.40 5.43
N ALA A 127 -16.60 -9.60 5.52
CA ALA A 127 -17.76 -9.93 6.34
C ALA A 127 -18.65 -10.95 5.63
N THR A 128 -19.23 -11.86 6.41
CA THR A 128 -20.30 -12.77 6.02
C THR A 128 -21.37 -12.78 7.11
N VAL A 129 -22.52 -13.36 6.85
CA VAL A 129 -23.59 -13.49 7.85
C VAL A 129 -23.18 -14.31 9.07
N ASP A 130 -22.13 -15.14 8.97
CA ASP A 130 -21.76 -16.12 9.99
C ASP A 130 -20.41 -15.84 10.68
N ASN A 131 -19.63 -14.81 10.27
CA ASN A 131 -18.26 -14.65 10.76
C ASN A 131 -18.02 -13.49 11.73
N ILE A 132 -19.06 -13.04 12.43
CA ILE A 132 -18.96 -11.91 13.38
C ILE A 132 -17.88 -12.14 14.46
N ASP A 133 -17.65 -13.39 14.89
CA ASP A 133 -16.65 -13.71 15.90
C ASP A 133 -15.21 -13.62 15.35
N GLU A 134 -15.01 -13.83 14.05
CA GLU A 134 -13.73 -13.54 13.39
C GLU A 134 -13.49 -12.05 13.30
N ILE A 135 -14.53 -11.27 12.97
CA ILE A 135 -14.47 -9.80 12.91
C ILE A 135 -14.08 -9.21 14.27
N LYS A 136 -14.66 -9.69 15.38
CA LYS A 136 -14.35 -9.22 16.73
C LYS A 136 -12.90 -9.50 17.17
N LYS A 137 -12.22 -10.46 16.54
CA LYS A 137 -10.84 -10.87 16.86
C LYS A 137 -9.78 -10.18 15.98
N ILE A 138 -10.19 -9.30 15.07
CA ILE A 138 -9.25 -8.59 14.17
C ILE A 138 -8.29 -7.74 15.00
N ASP A 139 -7.00 -7.80 14.64
CA ASP A 139 -6.02 -6.83 15.06
C ASP A 139 -6.06 -5.60 14.14
N PRO A 140 -6.51 -4.43 14.63
CA PRO A 140 -6.61 -3.22 13.81
C PRO A 140 -5.25 -2.65 13.36
N HIS A 141 -4.13 -3.13 13.95
CA HIS A 141 -2.79 -2.72 13.53
C HIS A 141 -2.29 -3.49 12.30
N THR A 142 -2.91 -4.60 11.95
CA THR A 142 -2.48 -5.46 10.84
C THR A 142 -3.50 -5.57 9.71
N THR A 143 -4.69 -5.00 9.88
CA THR A 143 -5.81 -5.10 8.93
C THR A 143 -6.34 -3.71 8.61
N CYS A 144 -6.44 -3.37 7.33
CA CYS A 144 -6.89 -2.04 6.91
C CYS A 144 -8.40 -1.82 7.10
N GLY A 145 -9.19 -2.88 7.23
CA GLY A 145 -10.62 -2.76 7.45
C GLY A 145 -11.41 -4.04 7.18
N ILE A 146 -12.71 -3.91 7.26
CA ILE A 146 -13.69 -4.97 7.00
C ILE A 146 -14.41 -4.63 5.71
N LYS A 147 -14.46 -5.57 4.78
CA LYS A 147 -15.22 -5.44 3.53
C LYS A 147 -16.57 -6.10 3.65
N VAL A 148 -17.63 -5.34 3.46
CA VAL A 148 -19.01 -5.81 3.39
C VAL A 148 -19.51 -5.70 1.95
N PHE A 149 -20.03 -6.79 1.41
CA PHE A 149 -20.71 -6.79 0.12
C PHE A 149 -22.23 -6.79 0.34
N MET A 150 -22.88 -5.67 0.06
CA MET A 150 -24.32 -5.49 0.20
C MET A 150 -25.08 -5.70 -1.12
N GLY A 151 -24.39 -6.01 -2.19
CA GLY A 151 -24.91 -6.32 -3.52
C GLY A 151 -24.18 -7.52 -4.12
N SER A 152 -24.41 -7.83 -5.38
CA SER A 152 -23.81 -8.98 -6.07
C SER A 152 -22.29 -9.01 -5.88
N SER A 153 -21.78 -10.13 -5.40
CA SER A 153 -20.35 -10.39 -5.26
C SER A 153 -20.03 -11.81 -5.73
N THR A 154 -18.73 -12.07 -5.96
CA THR A 154 -18.23 -13.40 -6.24
C THR A 154 -18.15 -14.22 -4.94
N GLY A 155 -18.72 -15.43 -4.94
CA GLY A 155 -18.75 -16.32 -3.78
C GLY A 155 -19.86 -15.98 -2.79
N ASN A 156 -19.86 -16.67 -1.65
CA ASN A 156 -20.90 -16.56 -0.60
C ASN A 156 -20.51 -15.48 0.43
N MET A 157 -20.31 -14.23 -0.04
CA MET A 157 -19.88 -13.10 0.82
C MET A 157 -20.95 -11.98 0.86
N LEU A 158 -22.18 -12.30 0.44
CA LEU A 158 -23.27 -11.30 0.47
C LEU A 158 -23.80 -11.14 1.90
N VAL A 159 -23.91 -9.89 2.34
CA VAL A 159 -24.55 -9.50 3.60
C VAL A 159 -25.63 -8.48 3.24
N ASP A 160 -26.86 -8.96 3.05
CA ASP A 160 -28.00 -8.20 2.54
C ASP A 160 -29.23 -8.17 3.49
N SER A 161 -29.08 -8.72 4.69
CA SER A 161 -30.14 -8.77 5.73
C SER A 161 -29.56 -8.58 7.13
#